data_40a26aa5b1ffb6244aa25eee21382e5b
#
_entry.id   40a26aa5b1ffb6244aa25eee21382e5b
#
_cell.length_a   1.000
_cell.length_b   1.000
_cell.length_c   1.000
_cell.angle_alpha   90.00
_cell.angle_beta   90.00
_cell.angle_gamma   90.00
#
_symmetry.space_group_name_H-M   'P 1'
#
loop_
_entity.id
_entity.type
_entity.pdbx_description
1 polymer ?
#
loop_
_entity_poly.entity_id
_entity_poly.type
_entity_poly.pdbx_seq_one_letter_code
_entity_poly.pdbx_strand_id
1 'polypeptide(L)'
;MKITGIQSQVVKLPAEEPLAGGPPFHRPFHEFVTLRIETDDGIEGIGVSFFATALTATLKLAVDQLGAIVIGEDPLRIEAVGQKLRDATGGWAGPGGISTLAFSAIDMALWDIKGKALGQPLAMLLGGLRDRIPTYASGALLRTHPLEHVVKAAPLLVEKGFRQMKMQLALPGNATPRREVERARLIREAIGPDVDLMCDINQRWSVNQAIDIGRRIEDVHLY
;
A
#
# COMPACT_ATOMS: atom_id res chain seq x y z
N MET A 1 -14.54 2.39 -28.37
CA MET A 1 -14.88 1.96 -26.99
C MET A 1 -15.24 3.19 -26.18
N LYS A 2 -16.30 3.11 -25.38
CA LYS A 2 -16.74 4.21 -24.50
C LYS A 2 -17.08 3.66 -23.12
N ILE A 3 -16.79 4.43 -22.10
CA ILE A 3 -17.22 4.15 -20.73
C ILE A 3 -18.74 4.35 -20.63
N THR A 4 -19.45 3.32 -20.22
CA THR A 4 -20.92 3.33 -20.10
C THR A 4 -21.41 3.32 -18.68
N GLY A 5 -20.62 2.83 -17.74
CA GLY A 5 -20.99 2.70 -16.34
C GLY A 5 -19.83 2.72 -15.38
N ILE A 6 -20.10 3.13 -14.15
CA ILE A 6 -19.17 3.11 -13.03
C ILE A 6 -19.90 2.65 -11.78
N GLN A 7 -19.29 1.69 -11.09
CA GLN A 7 -19.82 1.20 -9.82
C GLN A 7 -18.69 1.14 -8.80
N SER A 8 -18.86 1.78 -7.67
CA SER A 8 -17.94 1.69 -6.54
C SER A 8 -18.59 1.07 -5.32
N GLN A 9 -17.80 0.40 -4.51
CA GLN A 9 -18.25 -0.17 -3.24
C GLN A 9 -17.15 -0.16 -2.19
N VAL A 10 -17.56 -0.15 -0.92
CA VAL A 10 -16.66 -0.39 0.20
C VAL A 10 -16.59 -1.89 0.45
N VAL A 11 -15.39 -2.44 0.40
CA VAL A 11 -15.11 -3.84 0.74
C VAL A 11 -14.38 -3.88 2.07
N LYS A 12 -14.82 -4.77 2.96
CA LYS A 12 -14.20 -5.04 4.25
C LYS A 12 -13.55 -6.42 4.20
N LEU A 13 -12.25 -6.45 4.43
CA LEU A 13 -11.48 -7.69 4.52
C LEU A 13 -11.01 -7.89 5.97
N PRO A 14 -11.04 -9.12 6.50
CA PRO A 14 -10.45 -9.40 7.80
C PRO A 14 -9.00 -8.89 7.88
N ALA A 15 -8.67 -8.23 8.97
CA ALA A 15 -7.30 -7.78 9.21
C ALA A 15 -6.52 -8.92 9.87
N GLU A 16 -5.85 -9.72 9.05
CA GLU A 16 -5.04 -10.85 9.48
C GLU A 16 -3.57 -10.65 9.08
N GLU A 17 -2.67 -11.18 9.90
CA GLU A 17 -1.27 -11.31 9.55
C GLU A 17 -1.00 -12.75 9.08
N PRO A 18 -0.87 -12.98 7.75
CA PRO A 18 -0.85 -14.33 7.20
C PRO A 18 0.53 -14.99 7.25
N LEU A 19 1.59 -14.25 7.53
CA LEU A 19 2.96 -14.74 7.39
C LEU A 19 3.47 -15.48 8.63
N ALA A 20 3.21 -14.96 9.82
CA ALA A 20 3.75 -15.50 11.08
C ALA A 20 2.70 -15.66 12.19
N GLY A 21 1.41 -15.49 11.90
CA GLY A 21 0.33 -15.66 12.86
C GLY A 21 0.35 -14.64 13.98
N GLY A 22 0.33 -13.36 13.62
CA GLY A 22 0.37 -12.26 14.58
C GLY A 22 -0.85 -12.15 15.48
N PRO A 23 -0.76 -11.40 16.59
CA PRO A 23 -1.90 -11.08 17.42
C PRO A 23 -2.95 -10.32 16.60
N PRO A 24 -4.23 -10.35 16.99
CA PRO A 24 -5.27 -9.62 16.31
C PRO A 24 -4.91 -8.13 16.15
N PHE A 25 -5.17 -7.59 14.97
CA PHE A 25 -5.02 -6.15 14.76
C PHE A 25 -6.01 -5.38 15.64
N HIS A 26 -5.63 -4.18 16.03
CA HIS A 26 -6.51 -3.28 16.80
C HIS A 26 -7.85 -3.01 16.09
N ARG A 27 -7.85 -3.04 14.74
CA ARG A 27 -9.06 -2.99 13.91
C ARG A 27 -9.27 -4.37 13.28
N PRO A 28 -10.47 -4.97 13.39
CA PRO A 28 -10.71 -6.32 12.88
C PRO A 28 -10.81 -6.40 11.36
N PHE A 29 -10.93 -5.25 10.67
CA PHE A 29 -11.07 -5.19 9.22
C PHE A 29 -10.20 -4.10 8.61
N HIS A 30 -9.71 -4.36 7.40
CA HIS A 30 -9.25 -3.35 6.47
C HIS A 30 -10.39 -2.98 5.51
N GLU A 31 -10.58 -1.69 5.28
CA GLU A 31 -11.60 -1.19 4.36
C GLU A 31 -10.94 -0.62 3.11
N PHE A 32 -11.46 -1.01 1.95
CA PHE A 32 -11.03 -0.58 0.64
C PHE A 32 -12.22 -0.02 -0.14
N VAL A 33 -11.96 0.89 -1.06
CA VAL A 33 -12.92 1.27 -2.10
C VAL A 33 -12.52 0.55 -3.38
N THR A 34 -13.40 -0.29 -3.89
CA THR A 34 -13.24 -0.92 -5.21
C THR A 34 -14.09 -0.17 -6.22
N LEU A 35 -13.59 -0.08 -7.44
CA LEU A 35 -14.22 0.56 -8.57
C LEU A 35 -14.29 -0.42 -9.73
N ARG A 36 -15.45 -0.51 -10.40
CA ARG A 36 -15.63 -1.17 -11.67
C ARG A 36 -16.06 -0.14 -12.71
N ILE A 37 -15.36 -0.10 -13.84
CA ILE A 37 -15.70 0.71 -15.01
C ILE A 37 -16.18 -0.24 -16.09
N GLU A 38 -17.34 0.03 -16.67
CA GLU A 38 -17.99 -0.74 -17.74
C GLU A 38 -17.85 0.00 -19.06
N THR A 39 -17.72 -0.76 -20.16
CA THR A 39 -17.63 -0.21 -21.53
C THR A 39 -18.69 -0.76 -22.46
N ASP A 40 -18.96 -0.04 -23.58
CA ASP A 40 -19.88 -0.48 -24.62
C ASP A 40 -19.41 -1.72 -25.38
N ASP A 41 -18.13 -2.07 -25.29
CA ASP A 41 -17.57 -3.31 -25.87
C ASP A 41 -17.61 -4.50 -24.89
N GLY A 42 -18.21 -4.34 -23.71
CA GLY A 42 -18.33 -5.39 -22.68
C GLY A 42 -17.05 -5.67 -21.91
N ILE A 43 -15.99 -4.89 -22.11
CA ILE A 43 -14.78 -4.97 -21.30
C ILE A 43 -14.98 -4.17 -20.00
N GLU A 44 -14.67 -4.80 -18.88
CA GLU A 44 -14.72 -4.15 -17.57
C GLU A 44 -13.30 -3.97 -17.02
N GLY A 45 -13.07 -2.82 -16.35
CA GLY A 45 -11.84 -2.55 -15.60
C GLY A 45 -12.09 -2.43 -14.12
N ILE A 46 -11.14 -2.90 -13.34
CA ILE A 46 -11.18 -2.88 -11.87
C ILE A 46 -10.08 -1.95 -11.33
N GLY A 47 -10.47 -1.06 -10.44
CA GLY A 47 -9.57 -0.23 -9.66
C GLY A 47 -9.80 -0.39 -8.16
N VAL A 48 -8.79 -0.09 -7.38
CA VAL A 48 -8.84 -0.15 -5.92
C VAL A 48 -8.17 1.08 -5.34
N SER A 49 -8.76 1.65 -4.29
CA SER A 49 -8.11 2.68 -3.51
C SER A 49 -8.37 2.49 -2.02
N PHE A 50 -7.50 3.08 -1.20
CA PHE A 50 -7.55 2.84 0.23
C PHE A 50 -6.88 3.99 0.99
N PHE A 51 -7.45 4.37 2.13
CA PHE A 51 -6.93 5.42 3.00
C PHE A 51 -6.80 4.90 4.45
N ALA A 52 -5.99 3.87 4.63
CA ALA A 52 -5.67 3.25 5.92
C ALA A 52 -6.92 3.00 6.81
N THR A 53 -8.03 2.57 6.22
CA THR A 53 -9.32 2.34 6.89
C THR A 53 -9.88 3.62 7.57
N ALA A 54 -9.37 4.79 7.19
CA ALA A 54 -9.89 6.08 7.62
C ALA A 54 -10.60 6.75 6.44
N LEU A 55 -11.66 7.49 6.70
CA LEU A 55 -12.39 8.26 5.68
C LEU A 55 -12.83 7.43 4.45
N THR A 56 -13.04 6.12 4.61
CA THR A 56 -13.39 5.23 3.48
C THR A 56 -14.68 5.65 2.78
N ALA A 57 -15.68 6.08 3.54
CA ALA A 57 -16.93 6.60 2.96
C ALA A 57 -16.70 7.89 2.16
N THR A 58 -15.84 8.78 2.63
CA THR A 58 -15.48 10.01 1.92
C THR A 58 -14.68 9.70 0.65
N LEU A 59 -13.76 8.72 0.71
CA LEU A 59 -13.02 8.26 -0.47
C LEU A 59 -13.97 7.66 -1.50
N LYS A 60 -14.93 6.82 -1.07
CA LYS A 60 -15.94 6.28 -1.98
C LYS A 60 -16.75 7.40 -2.67
N LEU A 61 -17.19 8.40 -1.92
CA LEU A 61 -17.90 9.55 -2.48
C LEU A 61 -17.04 10.30 -3.50
N ALA A 62 -15.76 10.51 -3.24
CA ALA A 62 -14.84 11.13 -4.18
C ALA A 62 -14.68 10.28 -5.45
N VAL A 63 -14.57 8.95 -5.33
CA VAL A 63 -14.52 8.03 -6.48
C VAL A 63 -15.80 8.12 -7.30
N ASP A 64 -16.98 8.16 -6.66
CA ASP A 64 -18.26 8.27 -7.36
C ASP A 64 -18.38 9.59 -8.12
N GLN A 65 -18.04 10.70 -7.48
CA GLN A 65 -18.13 12.04 -8.10
C GLN A 65 -17.17 12.20 -9.28
N LEU A 66 -15.92 11.76 -9.13
CA LEU A 66 -14.93 11.85 -10.19
C LEU A 66 -15.19 10.80 -11.29
N GLY A 67 -15.67 9.64 -10.91
CA GLY A 67 -16.08 8.60 -11.84
C GLY A 67 -17.17 9.05 -12.79
N ALA A 68 -18.17 9.78 -12.30
CA ALA A 68 -19.25 10.30 -13.13
C ALA A 68 -18.75 11.21 -14.29
N ILE A 69 -17.60 11.87 -14.12
CA ILE A 69 -17.02 12.77 -15.10
C ILE A 69 -16.48 12.03 -16.34
N VAL A 70 -16.09 10.77 -16.17
CA VAL A 70 -15.45 9.98 -17.25
C VAL A 70 -16.45 9.15 -18.06
N ILE A 71 -17.72 9.17 -17.74
CA ILE A 71 -18.77 8.55 -18.56
C ILE A 71 -18.74 9.14 -19.98
N GLY A 72 -18.79 8.26 -20.99
CA GLY A 72 -18.74 8.61 -22.40
C GLY A 72 -17.33 8.83 -22.98
N GLU A 73 -16.30 8.87 -22.14
CA GLU A 73 -14.90 8.96 -22.58
C GLU A 73 -14.40 7.62 -23.17
N ASP A 74 -13.36 7.70 -23.98
CA ASP A 74 -12.64 6.53 -24.46
C ASP A 74 -11.61 6.08 -23.39
N PRO A 75 -11.80 4.88 -22.78
CA PRO A 75 -10.94 4.42 -21.70
C PRO A 75 -9.50 4.10 -22.16
N LEU A 76 -9.26 3.96 -23.46
CA LEU A 76 -7.90 3.75 -23.97
C LEU A 76 -7.07 5.03 -24.00
N ARG A 77 -7.71 6.20 -23.90
CA ARG A 77 -7.06 7.53 -23.83
C ARG A 77 -6.79 7.95 -22.39
N ILE A 78 -6.07 7.10 -21.65
CA ILE A 78 -5.85 7.22 -20.20
C ILE A 78 -5.37 8.62 -19.81
N GLU A 79 -4.37 9.17 -20.51
CA GLU A 79 -3.84 10.51 -20.21
C GLU A 79 -4.87 11.62 -20.44
N ALA A 80 -5.70 11.52 -21.49
CA ALA A 80 -6.75 12.49 -21.74
C ALA A 80 -7.84 12.45 -20.67
N VAL A 81 -8.22 11.25 -20.23
CA VAL A 81 -9.15 11.07 -19.11
C VAL A 81 -8.55 11.61 -17.81
N GLY A 82 -7.29 11.31 -17.53
CA GLY A 82 -6.56 11.85 -16.39
C GLY A 82 -6.50 13.39 -16.41
N GLN A 83 -6.28 14.01 -17.58
CA GLN A 83 -6.29 15.46 -17.71
C GLN A 83 -7.68 16.03 -17.42
N LYS A 84 -8.73 15.43 -17.98
CA LYS A 84 -10.11 15.84 -17.72
C LYS A 84 -10.47 15.81 -16.24
N LEU A 85 -10.01 14.78 -15.51
CA LEU A 85 -10.21 14.67 -14.04
C LEU A 85 -9.47 15.78 -13.29
N ARG A 86 -8.24 16.11 -13.69
CA ARG A 86 -7.46 17.23 -13.10
C ARG A 86 -8.15 18.56 -13.34
N ASP A 87 -8.60 18.81 -14.57
CA ASP A 87 -9.29 20.05 -14.94
C ASP A 87 -10.62 20.22 -14.18
N ALA A 88 -11.37 19.14 -13.99
CA ALA A 88 -12.63 19.13 -13.25
C ALA A 88 -12.45 19.49 -11.76
N THR A 89 -11.27 19.26 -11.19
CA THR A 89 -10.94 19.69 -9.83
C THR A 89 -10.35 21.11 -9.78
N GLY A 90 -10.36 21.81 -10.93
CA GLY A 90 -9.95 23.23 -11.06
C GLY A 90 -8.47 23.49 -10.72
N GLY A 91 -7.61 22.44 -10.76
CA GLY A 91 -6.23 22.56 -10.33
C GLY A 91 -6.02 22.83 -8.84
N TRP A 92 -7.09 22.97 -8.06
CA TRP A 92 -7.07 23.19 -6.62
C TRP A 92 -6.81 21.91 -5.81
N ALA A 93 -7.11 20.74 -6.39
CA ALA A 93 -6.72 19.47 -5.83
C ALA A 93 -5.21 19.30 -6.06
N GLY A 94 -4.43 19.58 -5.05
CA GLY A 94 -2.98 19.38 -5.08
C GLY A 94 -2.58 17.92 -5.39
N PRO A 95 -1.29 17.65 -5.60
CA PRO A 95 -0.77 16.35 -6.00
C PRO A 95 -0.83 15.30 -4.86
N GLY A 96 -1.86 15.32 -4.06
CA GLY A 96 -2.03 14.42 -2.90
C GLY A 96 -3.43 14.41 -2.35
N GLY A 97 -3.64 13.68 -1.29
CA GLY A 97 -4.91 13.61 -0.57
C GLY A 97 -5.98 12.76 -1.28
N ILE A 98 -7.23 13.00 -0.91
CA ILE A 98 -8.36 12.14 -1.28
C ILE A 98 -8.64 12.16 -2.78
N SER A 99 -8.42 13.28 -3.45
CA SER A 99 -8.60 13.41 -4.91
C SER A 99 -7.62 12.51 -5.66
N THR A 100 -6.35 12.52 -5.30
CA THR A 100 -5.32 11.65 -5.91
C THR A 100 -5.62 10.17 -5.65
N LEU A 101 -6.10 9.82 -4.46
CA LEU A 101 -6.53 8.46 -4.15
C LEU A 101 -7.72 8.03 -5.01
N ALA A 102 -8.69 8.91 -5.23
CA ALA A 102 -9.82 8.61 -6.10
C ALA A 102 -9.39 8.53 -7.58
N PHE A 103 -8.50 9.41 -8.03
CA PHE A 103 -7.91 9.32 -9.38
C PHE A 103 -7.18 7.99 -9.59
N SER A 104 -6.41 7.52 -8.59
CA SER A 104 -5.67 6.27 -8.72
C SER A 104 -6.59 5.05 -8.94
N ALA A 105 -7.78 5.02 -8.33
CA ALA A 105 -8.74 3.95 -8.57
C ALA A 105 -9.25 3.98 -10.03
N ILE A 106 -9.53 5.16 -10.57
CA ILE A 106 -9.98 5.32 -11.95
C ILE A 106 -8.85 4.96 -12.91
N ASP A 107 -7.65 5.46 -12.67
CA ASP A 107 -6.46 5.18 -13.49
C ASP A 107 -6.16 3.67 -13.56
N MET A 108 -6.16 2.97 -12.43
CA MET A 108 -6.00 1.52 -12.40
C MET A 108 -7.06 0.80 -13.24
N ALA A 109 -8.33 1.21 -13.14
CA ALA A 109 -9.40 0.59 -13.93
C ALA A 109 -9.25 0.85 -15.43
N LEU A 110 -8.78 2.02 -15.84
CA LEU A 110 -8.49 2.33 -17.24
C LEU A 110 -7.32 1.49 -17.78
N TRP A 111 -6.26 1.34 -17.02
CA TRP A 111 -5.14 0.46 -17.39
C TRP A 111 -5.56 -1.00 -17.47
N ASP A 112 -6.43 -1.47 -16.58
CA ASP A 112 -6.98 -2.83 -16.62
C ASP A 112 -7.81 -3.05 -17.89
N ILE A 113 -8.68 -2.09 -18.27
CA ILE A 113 -9.38 -2.11 -19.56
C ILE A 113 -8.40 -2.19 -20.73
N LYS A 114 -7.38 -1.33 -20.72
CA LYS A 114 -6.38 -1.30 -21.80
C LYS A 114 -5.64 -2.62 -21.94
N GLY A 115 -5.24 -3.22 -20.81
CA GLY A 115 -4.60 -4.54 -20.79
C GLY A 115 -5.50 -5.62 -21.41
N LYS A 116 -6.76 -5.67 -21.00
CA LYS A 116 -7.77 -6.60 -21.49
C LYS A 116 -8.07 -6.39 -22.97
N ALA A 117 -8.27 -5.15 -23.39
CA ALA A 117 -8.54 -4.80 -24.79
C ALA A 117 -7.39 -5.17 -25.74
N LEU A 118 -6.15 -5.10 -25.27
CA LEU A 118 -4.96 -5.47 -26.05
C LEU A 118 -4.52 -6.93 -25.85
N GLY A 119 -5.16 -7.68 -24.95
CA GLY A 119 -4.77 -9.04 -24.61
C GLY A 119 -3.36 -9.12 -24.00
N GLN A 120 -2.90 -8.07 -23.32
CA GLN A 120 -1.55 -7.96 -22.77
C GLN A 120 -1.56 -7.69 -21.27
N PRO A 121 -0.68 -8.34 -20.49
CA PRO A 121 -0.50 -8.00 -19.09
C PRO A 121 0.11 -6.59 -18.96
N LEU A 122 -0.30 -5.86 -17.91
CA LEU A 122 0.20 -4.50 -17.67
C LEU A 122 1.72 -4.41 -17.59
N ALA A 123 2.37 -5.42 -17.02
CA ALA A 123 3.83 -5.48 -16.95
C ALA A 123 4.47 -5.32 -18.34
N MET A 124 3.88 -5.94 -19.38
CA MET A 124 4.37 -5.83 -20.76
C MET A 124 4.04 -4.47 -21.36
N LEU A 125 2.84 -3.95 -21.13
CA LEU A 125 2.44 -2.62 -21.63
C LEU A 125 3.28 -1.49 -21.01
N LEU A 126 3.77 -1.69 -19.79
CA LEU A 126 4.63 -0.73 -19.07
C LEU A 126 6.14 -0.97 -19.29
N GLY A 127 6.49 -1.81 -20.27
CA GLY A 127 7.88 -1.97 -20.71
C GLY A 127 8.53 -3.32 -20.45
N GLY A 128 7.94 -4.20 -19.62
CA GLY A 128 8.35 -5.61 -19.51
C GLY A 128 9.80 -5.86 -19.06
N LEU A 129 10.35 -5.01 -18.18
CA LEU A 129 11.77 -5.10 -17.81
C LEU A 129 12.12 -6.38 -17.03
N ARG A 130 11.21 -6.87 -16.19
CA ARG A 130 11.49 -7.98 -15.27
C ARG A 130 10.32 -8.97 -15.21
N ASP A 131 10.64 -10.25 -15.24
CA ASP A 131 9.67 -11.34 -15.03
C ASP A 131 9.47 -11.66 -13.54
N ARG A 132 10.43 -11.27 -12.70
CA ARG A 132 10.41 -11.48 -11.26
C ARG A 132 10.93 -10.23 -10.54
N ILE A 133 10.29 -9.91 -9.43
CA ILE A 133 10.65 -8.78 -8.57
C ILE A 133 11.02 -9.32 -7.18
N PRO A 134 12.16 -8.92 -6.60
CA PRO A 134 12.48 -9.21 -5.21
C PRO A 134 11.36 -8.70 -4.29
N THR A 135 11.03 -9.48 -3.27
CA THR A 135 10.00 -9.11 -2.30
C THR A 135 10.53 -9.23 -0.88
N TYR A 136 9.94 -8.47 0.03
CA TYR A 136 10.23 -8.56 1.45
C TYR A 136 8.98 -8.86 2.26
N ALA A 137 9.14 -9.54 3.40
CA ALA A 137 8.07 -9.75 4.35
C ALA A 137 7.73 -8.44 5.08
N SER A 138 6.47 -8.03 5.01
CA SER A 138 5.95 -6.84 5.69
C SER A 138 4.64 -7.20 6.39
N GLY A 139 4.41 -6.66 7.61
CA GLY A 139 3.18 -6.91 8.37
C GLY A 139 3.36 -7.75 9.63
N ALA A 140 4.29 -8.71 9.64
CA ALA A 140 4.54 -9.58 10.79
C ALA A 140 5.32 -8.90 11.93
N LEU A 141 6.11 -7.86 11.63
CA LEU A 141 6.99 -7.18 12.59
C LEU A 141 6.50 -5.75 12.91
N LEU A 142 5.18 -5.60 13.10
CA LEU A 142 4.56 -4.31 13.37
C LEU A 142 4.91 -3.78 14.78
N ARG A 143 5.00 -2.46 14.91
CA ARG A 143 5.27 -1.76 16.18
C ARG A 143 4.22 -2.03 17.27
N THR A 144 3.00 -2.37 16.86
CA THR A 144 1.89 -2.68 17.77
C THR A 144 1.97 -4.09 18.34
N HIS A 145 2.78 -4.97 17.74
CA HIS A 145 2.99 -6.31 18.27
C HIS A 145 4.00 -6.30 19.44
N PRO A 146 3.78 -7.13 20.47
CA PRO A 146 4.72 -7.30 21.58
C PRO A 146 6.12 -7.68 21.09
N LEU A 147 7.15 -7.27 21.83
CA LEU A 147 8.55 -7.58 21.49
C LEU A 147 8.79 -9.09 21.37
N GLU A 148 8.30 -9.85 22.34
CA GLU A 148 8.41 -11.32 22.37
C GLU A 148 7.80 -11.98 21.11
N HIS A 149 6.69 -11.41 20.62
CA HIS A 149 6.04 -11.91 19.41
C HIS A 149 6.93 -11.66 18.18
N VAL A 150 7.43 -10.44 17.97
CA VAL A 150 8.21 -10.13 16.77
C VAL A 150 9.54 -10.83 16.72
N VAL A 151 10.18 -11.08 17.88
CA VAL A 151 11.41 -11.85 17.97
C VAL A 151 11.17 -13.31 17.60
N LYS A 152 10.01 -13.88 17.93
CA LYS A 152 9.62 -15.23 17.52
C LYS A 152 9.16 -15.30 16.06
N ALA A 153 8.46 -14.28 15.57
CA ALA A 153 7.94 -14.22 14.21
C ALA A 153 9.05 -14.05 13.15
N ALA A 154 10.09 -13.31 13.46
CA ALA A 154 11.15 -13.02 12.51
C ALA A 154 11.87 -14.27 11.95
N PRO A 155 12.30 -15.26 12.76
CA PRO A 155 12.87 -16.51 12.25
C PRO A 155 11.87 -17.31 11.39
N LEU A 156 10.58 -17.32 11.73
CA LEU A 156 9.56 -18.02 10.91
C LEU A 156 9.47 -17.46 9.49
N LEU A 157 9.73 -16.16 9.31
CA LEU A 157 9.80 -15.57 7.98
C LEU A 157 11.02 -16.07 7.20
N VAL A 158 12.17 -16.25 7.89
CA VAL A 158 13.38 -16.84 7.30
C VAL A 158 13.15 -18.28 6.87
N GLU A 159 12.48 -19.08 7.70
CA GLU A 159 12.09 -20.47 7.41
C GLU A 159 11.15 -20.55 6.18
N LYS A 160 10.26 -19.56 6.01
CA LYS A 160 9.40 -19.44 4.82
C LYS A 160 10.15 -19.00 3.55
N GLY A 161 11.45 -18.74 3.65
CA GLY A 161 12.30 -18.40 2.50
C GLY A 161 12.50 -16.90 2.27
N PHE A 162 11.94 -16.01 3.10
CA PHE A 162 12.23 -14.59 2.99
C PHE A 162 13.69 -14.30 3.38
N ARG A 163 14.36 -13.49 2.56
CA ARG A 163 15.73 -12.99 2.80
C ARG A 163 15.73 -11.47 3.00
N GLN A 164 14.57 -10.87 2.89
CA GLN A 164 14.35 -9.45 3.13
C GLN A 164 13.10 -9.30 3.99
N MET A 165 13.12 -8.46 5.00
CA MET A 165 11.95 -8.17 5.85
C MET A 165 11.98 -6.75 6.39
N LYS A 166 10.81 -6.24 6.74
CA LYS A 166 10.66 -4.89 7.29
C LYS A 166 10.04 -4.93 8.68
N MET A 167 10.77 -4.43 9.67
CA MET A 167 10.25 -4.14 10.99
C MET A 167 9.68 -2.73 11.08
N GLN A 168 8.82 -2.49 12.05
CA GLN A 168 8.40 -1.15 12.41
C GLN A 168 8.97 -0.75 13.77
N LEU A 169 9.58 0.42 13.80
CA LEU A 169 9.94 1.19 14.99
C LEU A 169 8.96 2.37 15.20
N ALA A 170 9.30 3.31 16.06
CA ALA A 170 8.40 4.33 16.59
C ALA A 170 7.24 3.71 17.38
N LEU A 171 7.62 2.98 18.42
CA LEU A 171 6.72 2.19 19.29
C LEU A 171 5.65 3.09 19.94
N PRO A 172 4.45 2.58 20.21
CA PRO A 172 3.40 3.35 20.87
C PRO A 172 3.76 3.68 22.32
N GLY A 173 3.07 4.68 22.91
CA GLY A 173 3.18 4.99 24.33
C GLY A 173 4.45 5.75 24.73
N ASN A 174 4.96 6.64 23.87
CA ASN A 174 6.17 7.43 24.15
C ASN A 174 7.36 6.55 24.57
N ALA A 175 7.60 5.50 23.79
CA ALA A 175 8.69 4.58 24.05
C ALA A 175 10.04 5.31 24.10
N THR A 176 10.90 4.89 25.03
CA THR A 176 12.25 5.44 25.15
C THR A 176 13.13 4.97 23.99
N PRO A 177 14.15 5.75 23.58
CA PRO A 177 15.13 5.31 22.58
C PRO A 177 15.74 3.94 22.89
N ARG A 178 15.91 3.61 24.17
CA ARG A 178 16.40 2.30 24.60
C ARG A 178 15.50 1.15 24.13
N ARG A 179 14.18 1.30 24.22
CA ARG A 179 13.23 0.24 23.78
C ARG A 179 13.21 0.08 22.26
N GLU A 180 13.38 1.18 21.52
CA GLU A 180 13.50 1.14 20.07
C GLU A 180 14.75 0.37 19.64
N VAL A 181 15.89 0.69 20.26
CA VAL A 181 17.18 0.03 20.02
C VAL A 181 17.13 -1.47 20.38
N GLU A 182 16.58 -1.79 21.55
CA GLU A 182 16.43 -3.17 22.01
C GLU A 182 15.62 -4.00 21.00
N ARG A 183 14.49 -3.46 20.53
CA ARG A 183 13.65 -4.14 19.52
C ARG A 183 14.42 -4.42 18.24
N ALA A 184 15.15 -3.43 17.72
CA ALA A 184 15.92 -3.59 16.49
C ALA A 184 17.02 -4.65 16.62
N ARG A 185 17.77 -4.62 17.74
CA ARG A 185 18.86 -5.57 18.01
C ARG A 185 18.35 -7.00 18.19
N LEU A 186 17.30 -7.20 18.96
CA LEU A 186 16.75 -8.54 19.18
C LEU A 186 16.16 -9.15 17.90
N ILE A 187 15.54 -8.35 17.04
CA ILE A 187 15.11 -8.84 15.73
C ILE A 187 16.32 -9.22 14.87
N ARG A 188 17.36 -8.38 14.80
CA ARG A 188 18.60 -8.68 14.06
C ARG A 188 19.26 -9.94 14.57
N GLU A 189 19.38 -10.10 15.88
CA GLU A 189 19.95 -11.29 16.50
C GLU A 189 19.15 -12.55 16.13
N ALA A 190 17.83 -12.47 16.13
CA ALA A 190 16.94 -13.57 15.80
C ALA A 190 17.04 -14.05 14.34
N ILE A 191 17.31 -13.15 13.40
CA ILE A 191 17.36 -13.48 11.95
C ILE A 191 18.79 -13.69 11.42
N GLY A 192 19.81 -13.36 12.20
CA GLY A 192 21.21 -13.42 11.79
C GLY A 192 21.63 -12.27 10.83
N PRO A 193 22.91 -12.26 10.42
CA PRO A 193 23.49 -11.16 9.64
C PRO A 193 23.10 -11.17 8.14
N ASP A 194 22.70 -12.31 7.60
CA ASP A 194 22.54 -12.52 6.16
C ASP A 194 21.14 -12.15 5.61
N VAL A 195 20.28 -11.62 6.47
CA VAL A 195 18.94 -11.17 6.10
C VAL A 195 18.88 -9.65 6.03
N ASP A 196 18.41 -9.11 4.92
CA ASP A 196 18.19 -7.67 4.78
C ASP A 196 17.05 -7.22 5.68
N LEU A 197 17.37 -6.43 6.70
CA LEU A 197 16.40 -5.88 7.63
C LEU A 197 16.16 -4.40 7.35
N MET A 198 14.93 -4.08 6.94
CA MET A 198 14.45 -2.70 6.74
C MET A 198 13.74 -2.18 7.97
N CYS A 199 13.70 -0.86 8.12
CA CYS A 199 12.96 -0.19 9.18
C CYS A 199 11.98 0.84 8.62
N ASP A 200 10.74 0.83 9.12
CA ASP A 200 9.73 1.83 8.80
C ASP A 200 9.18 2.47 10.08
N ILE A 201 9.28 3.77 10.16
CA ILE A 201 8.77 4.57 11.28
C ILE A 201 7.45 5.29 10.95
N ASN A 202 6.99 5.24 9.71
CA ASN A 202 5.77 5.90 9.22
C ASN A 202 5.68 7.38 9.66
N GLN A 203 6.75 8.14 9.47
CA GLN A 203 6.83 9.59 9.75
C GLN A 203 6.57 9.97 11.22
N ARG A 204 6.76 9.05 12.17
CA ARG A 204 6.42 9.28 13.58
C ARG A 204 7.53 9.93 14.40
N TRP A 205 8.78 9.86 13.93
CA TRP A 205 9.88 10.51 14.61
C TRP A 205 10.13 11.92 14.07
N SER A 206 10.57 12.81 14.94
CA SER A 206 11.22 14.04 14.51
C SER A 206 12.58 13.73 13.89
N VAL A 207 13.15 14.69 13.16
CA VAL A 207 14.49 14.56 12.56
C VAL A 207 15.53 14.22 13.64
N ASN A 208 15.49 14.89 14.80
CA ASN A 208 16.43 14.64 15.89
C ASN A 208 16.30 13.22 16.47
N GLN A 209 15.07 12.73 16.63
CA GLN A 209 14.85 11.34 17.07
C GLN A 209 15.35 10.33 16.05
N ALA A 210 15.13 10.59 14.76
CA ALA A 210 15.61 9.71 13.71
C ALA A 210 17.15 9.63 13.68
N ILE A 211 17.83 10.76 13.86
CA ILE A 211 19.29 10.84 13.94
C ILE A 211 19.81 10.13 15.20
N ASP A 212 19.24 10.41 16.37
CA ASP A 212 19.69 9.82 17.64
C ASP A 212 19.52 8.31 17.65
N ILE A 213 18.33 7.81 17.29
CA ILE A 213 18.05 6.38 17.28
C ILE A 213 18.82 5.69 16.14
N GLY A 214 18.91 6.32 14.97
CA GLY A 214 19.67 5.79 13.83
C GLY A 214 21.14 5.51 14.22
N ARG A 215 21.80 6.46 14.88
CA ARG A 215 23.18 6.27 15.37
C ARG A 215 23.30 5.13 16.37
N ARG A 216 22.29 4.92 17.20
CA ARG A 216 22.29 3.87 18.23
C ARG A 216 22.07 2.47 17.68
N ILE A 217 21.56 2.33 16.45
CA ILE A 217 21.29 1.08 15.77
C ILE A 217 22.17 0.87 14.52
N GLU A 218 23.27 1.59 14.38
CA GLU A 218 24.22 1.38 13.29
C GLU A 218 24.74 -0.07 13.24
N ASP A 219 24.92 -0.69 14.40
CA ASP A 219 25.32 -2.08 14.57
C ASP A 219 24.24 -3.09 14.13
N VAL A 220 23.01 -2.65 13.89
CA VAL A 220 21.93 -3.49 13.36
C VAL A 220 22.08 -3.72 11.85
N HIS A 221 22.88 -2.91 11.17
CA HIS A 221 23.11 -2.99 9.73
C HIS A 221 21.80 -3.04 8.95
N LEU A 222 21.00 -1.97 9.03
CA LEU A 222 19.78 -1.83 8.26
C LEU A 222 20.08 -1.70 6.77
N TYR A 223 19.20 -2.33 5.95
CA TYR A 223 19.25 -2.24 4.48
C TYR A 223 18.73 -0.88 4.00
#